data_8ea3fb0d0eea0310874f5a6510f06418
#
_entry.id   8ea3fb0d0eea0310874f5a6510f06418
#
_cell.length_a   1.000
_cell.length_b   1.000
_cell.length_c   1.000
_cell.angle_alpha   90.00
_cell.angle_beta   90.00
_cell.angle_gamma   90.00
#
_symmetry.space_group_name_H-M   'P 1'
#
loop_
_entity.id
_entity.type
_entity.pdbx_description
1 polymer ?
#
loop_
_entity_poly.entity_id
_entity_poly.type
_entity_poly.pdbx_seq_one_letter_code
_entity_poly.pdbx_strand_id
1 'polypeptide(L)'
;MSPSDDARRRGRRQFLLVASLFVVPLLTAVALYHSLDWRPVVNARGTLVDPPLTLDGAGLTLADGEQAPADAFRGRWSVVRPVAGGCGERERALLEELARVRLALDKDASRVQRVLVHDGGCRAADFESGATDLKVYSTASAREGWLARFPPAVDGAPGIYIVDPHGNLMMSYPAAGSARGLLSDLERLLRLSSIG
;
A
#
# COMPACT_ATOMS: atom_id res chain seq x y z
N MET A 1 -48.51 50.85 8.77
CA MET A 1 -47.39 49.87 8.95
C MET A 1 -47.20 49.70 10.42
N SER A 2 -47.57 48.50 10.98
CA SER A 2 -47.57 48.28 12.41
C SER A 2 -46.17 48.01 12.97
N PRO A 3 -45.78 48.55 14.15
CA PRO A 3 -44.44 48.39 14.75
C PRO A 3 -44.03 46.93 14.97
N SER A 4 -44.99 46.01 15.00
CA SER A 4 -44.79 44.55 15.16
C SER A 4 -44.21 43.87 13.92
N ASP A 5 -44.44 44.42 12.72
CA ASP A 5 -43.95 43.80 11.46
C ASP A 5 -42.45 44.08 11.24
N ASP A 6 -42.00 45.26 11.66
CA ASP A 6 -40.58 45.64 11.51
C ASP A 6 -39.70 44.87 12.52
N ALA A 7 -40.19 44.62 13.71
CA ALA A 7 -39.48 43.81 14.71
C ALA A 7 -39.35 42.34 14.27
N ARG A 8 -40.43 41.77 13.69
CA ARG A 8 -40.41 40.40 13.14
C ARG A 8 -39.48 40.28 11.93
N ARG A 9 -39.46 41.27 11.03
CA ARG A 9 -38.55 41.31 9.87
C ARG A 9 -37.08 41.39 10.30
N ARG A 10 -36.79 42.20 11.33
CA ARG A 10 -35.45 42.34 11.89
C ARG A 10 -34.98 41.04 12.55
N GLY A 11 -35.82 40.43 13.37
CA GLY A 11 -35.52 39.13 14.01
C GLY A 11 -35.28 38.03 12.98
N ARG A 12 -36.13 37.93 11.93
CA ARG A 12 -35.95 36.97 10.85
C ARG A 12 -34.65 37.18 10.05
N ARG A 13 -34.28 38.44 9.80
CA ARG A 13 -33.01 38.77 9.13
C ARG A 13 -31.80 38.38 9.99
N GLN A 14 -31.84 38.66 11.29
CA GLN A 14 -30.77 38.24 12.21
C GLN A 14 -30.64 36.74 12.29
N PHE A 15 -31.75 36.01 12.40
CA PHE A 15 -31.75 34.56 12.40
C PHE A 15 -31.16 34.00 11.10
N LEU A 16 -31.55 34.51 9.94
CA LEU A 16 -31.02 34.10 8.65
C LEU A 16 -29.51 34.39 8.51
N LEU A 17 -29.03 35.50 9.04
CA LEU A 17 -27.61 35.83 9.05
C LEU A 17 -26.80 34.87 9.93
N VAL A 18 -27.31 34.53 11.10
CA VAL A 18 -26.66 33.56 11.97
C VAL A 18 -26.71 32.16 11.36
N ALA A 19 -27.86 31.76 10.83
CA ALA A 19 -28.01 30.46 10.17
C ALA A 19 -27.10 30.34 8.92
N SER A 20 -26.96 31.40 8.12
CA SER A 20 -26.10 31.40 6.94
C SER A 20 -24.61 31.23 7.28
N LEU A 21 -24.17 31.74 8.45
CA LEU A 21 -22.80 31.57 8.92
C LEU A 21 -22.39 30.08 9.08
N PHE A 22 -23.35 29.20 9.41
CA PHE A 22 -23.14 27.77 9.55
C PHE A 22 -23.48 26.98 8.29
N VAL A 23 -24.57 27.35 7.62
CA VAL A 23 -25.07 26.60 6.46
C VAL A 23 -24.21 26.83 5.22
N VAL A 24 -23.73 28.05 4.98
CA VAL A 24 -22.92 28.36 3.81
C VAL A 24 -21.60 27.59 3.80
N PRO A 25 -20.78 27.57 4.88
CA PRO A 25 -19.56 26.77 4.90
C PRO A 25 -19.82 25.27 4.69
N LEU A 26 -20.89 24.75 5.31
CA LEU A 26 -21.26 23.34 5.18
C LEU A 26 -21.62 22.99 3.73
N LEU A 27 -22.49 23.80 3.10
CA LEU A 27 -22.88 23.58 1.72
C LEU A 27 -21.69 23.75 0.76
N THR A 28 -20.81 24.71 1.04
CA THR A 28 -19.59 24.90 0.27
C THR A 28 -18.68 23.69 0.39
N ALA A 29 -18.48 23.15 1.60
CA ALA A 29 -17.68 21.95 1.82
C ALA A 29 -18.25 20.73 1.10
N VAL A 30 -19.58 20.53 1.16
CA VAL A 30 -20.27 19.45 0.45
C VAL A 30 -20.16 19.63 -1.08
N ALA A 31 -20.36 20.83 -1.57
CA ALA A 31 -20.23 21.12 -3.01
C ALA A 31 -18.80 20.92 -3.51
N LEU A 32 -17.77 21.35 -2.74
CA LEU A 32 -16.37 21.08 -3.05
C LEU A 32 -16.06 19.57 -3.01
N TYR A 33 -16.57 18.86 -2.05
CA TYR A 33 -16.37 17.41 -1.93
C TYR A 33 -16.94 16.65 -3.14
N HIS A 34 -18.09 17.06 -3.66
CA HIS A 34 -18.72 16.40 -4.81
C HIS A 34 -18.26 16.92 -6.18
N SER A 35 -17.80 18.17 -6.27
CA SER A 35 -17.41 18.77 -7.56
C SER A 35 -15.91 18.73 -7.85
N LEU A 36 -15.10 18.65 -6.81
CA LEU A 36 -13.67 18.38 -6.94
C LEU A 36 -13.45 16.89 -6.68
N ASP A 37 -12.90 16.21 -7.67
CA ASP A 37 -12.24 14.90 -7.51
C ASP A 37 -10.95 15.13 -6.68
N TRP A 38 -11.15 15.73 -5.49
CA TRP A 38 -10.07 16.13 -4.60
C TRP A 38 -9.52 14.88 -3.92
N ARG A 39 -8.69 14.18 -4.65
CA ARG A 39 -7.80 13.21 -4.04
C ARG A 39 -6.78 14.00 -3.23
N PRO A 40 -6.74 13.84 -1.90
CA PRO A 40 -5.70 14.48 -1.12
C PRO A 40 -4.36 14.10 -1.75
N VAL A 41 -3.50 15.09 -2.00
CA VAL A 41 -2.13 14.84 -2.47
C VAL A 41 -1.46 14.03 -1.38
N VAL A 42 -1.53 12.72 -1.52
CA VAL A 42 -0.81 11.79 -0.66
C VAL A 42 0.64 12.01 -1.02
N ASN A 43 1.44 12.54 -0.10
CA ASN A 43 2.89 12.65 -0.24
C ASN A 43 3.55 11.25 -0.18
N ALA A 44 2.98 10.30 -0.87
CA ALA A 44 3.52 8.97 -1.06
C ALA A 44 4.54 9.01 -2.19
N ARG A 45 5.65 8.31 -2.03
CA ARG A 45 6.68 8.17 -3.06
C ARG A 45 6.35 7.04 -4.02
N GLY A 46 5.57 6.06 -3.56
CA GLY A 46 5.01 5.00 -4.40
C GLY A 46 3.68 5.39 -5.01
N THR A 47 3.27 4.66 -6.04
CA THR A 47 1.97 4.77 -6.67
C THR A 47 0.95 3.94 -5.90
N LEU A 48 -0.16 4.55 -5.50
CA LEU A 48 -1.26 3.82 -4.86
C LEU A 48 -1.94 2.88 -5.87
N VAL A 49 -2.29 1.69 -5.40
CA VAL A 49 -3.08 0.71 -6.13
C VAL A 49 -4.55 0.92 -5.75
N ASP A 50 -5.36 1.35 -6.69
CA ASP A 50 -6.77 1.66 -6.49
C ASP A 50 -7.62 1.02 -7.61
N PRO A 51 -8.59 0.14 -7.28
CA PRO A 51 -8.90 -0.35 -5.93
C PRO A 51 -7.81 -1.28 -5.37
N PRO A 52 -7.66 -1.39 -4.02
CA PRO A 52 -6.75 -2.32 -3.39
C PRO A 52 -7.09 -3.77 -3.76
N LEU A 53 -6.07 -4.56 -4.08
CA LEU A 53 -6.22 -5.98 -4.40
C LEU A 53 -5.86 -6.81 -3.17
N THR A 54 -6.76 -7.71 -2.76
CA THR A 54 -6.46 -8.63 -1.66
C THR A 54 -5.62 -9.79 -2.17
N LEU A 55 -4.48 -10.03 -1.51
CA LEU A 55 -3.58 -11.15 -1.75
C LEU A 55 -3.76 -12.21 -0.66
N ASP A 56 -3.67 -13.46 -1.07
CA ASP A 56 -3.66 -14.63 -0.20
C ASP A 56 -2.57 -15.60 -0.63
N GLY A 57 -2.31 -16.63 0.17
CA GLY A 57 -1.31 -17.66 -0.14
C GLY A 57 -1.80 -18.72 -1.15
N ALA A 58 -3.05 -18.64 -1.61
CA ALA A 58 -3.60 -19.66 -2.51
C ALA A 58 -2.84 -19.72 -3.84
N GLY A 59 -2.40 -20.91 -4.22
CA GLY A 59 -1.59 -21.12 -5.43
C GLY A 59 -0.12 -20.78 -5.28
N LEU A 60 0.34 -20.47 -4.08
CA LEU A 60 1.75 -20.34 -3.73
C LEU A 60 2.26 -21.61 -3.03
N THR A 61 3.53 -21.93 -3.26
CA THR A 61 4.22 -23.08 -2.71
C THR A 61 5.51 -22.63 -2.04
N LEU A 62 5.80 -23.17 -0.87
CA LEU A 62 7.06 -22.99 -0.15
C LEU A 62 8.21 -23.76 -0.83
N ALA A 63 9.45 -23.49 -0.41
CA ALA A 63 10.64 -24.14 -0.97
C ALA A 63 10.69 -25.65 -0.76
N ASP A 64 10.03 -26.17 0.29
CA ASP A 64 9.88 -27.59 0.60
C ASP A 64 8.75 -28.29 -0.18
N GLY A 65 8.00 -27.55 -0.99
CA GLY A 65 6.88 -28.04 -1.79
C GLY A 65 5.53 -28.00 -1.08
N GLU A 66 5.47 -27.54 0.18
CA GLU A 66 4.22 -27.35 0.88
C GLU A 66 3.44 -26.13 0.34
N GLN A 67 2.12 -26.19 0.45
CA GLN A 67 1.25 -25.07 0.12
C GLN A 67 1.47 -23.92 1.10
N ALA A 68 1.60 -22.70 0.59
CA ALA A 68 1.63 -21.53 1.45
C ALA A 68 0.32 -21.38 2.24
N PRO A 69 0.37 -20.95 3.50
CA PRO A 69 -0.82 -20.71 4.29
C PRO A 69 -1.68 -19.61 3.64
N ALA A 70 -3.00 -19.74 3.72
CA ALA A 70 -3.93 -18.76 3.13
C ALA A 70 -3.72 -17.34 3.69
N ASP A 71 -3.23 -17.22 4.91
CA ASP A 71 -2.92 -15.97 5.60
C ASP A 71 -1.46 -15.51 5.46
N ALA A 72 -0.71 -16.02 4.47
CA ALA A 72 0.72 -15.74 4.25
C ALA A 72 1.07 -14.24 4.21
N PHE A 73 0.12 -13.39 3.83
CA PHE A 73 0.27 -11.93 3.76
C PHE A 73 -0.41 -11.19 4.91
N ARG A 74 -0.89 -11.89 5.94
CA ARG A 74 -1.59 -11.27 7.06
C ARG A 74 -0.71 -11.12 8.30
N GLY A 75 -1.10 -10.21 9.18
CA GLY A 75 -0.46 -9.99 10.48
C GLY A 75 0.83 -9.17 10.43
N ARG A 76 1.43 -8.97 9.25
CA ARG A 76 2.64 -8.14 9.06
C ARG A 76 2.55 -7.34 7.76
N TRP A 77 3.20 -6.21 7.75
CA TRP A 77 3.48 -5.49 6.52
C TRP A 77 4.41 -6.31 5.64
N SER A 78 4.08 -6.45 4.36
CA SER A 78 4.90 -7.24 3.44
C SER A 78 5.43 -6.36 2.31
N VAL A 79 6.75 -6.40 2.11
CA VAL A 79 7.41 -5.84 0.93
C VAL A 79 7.57 -6.98 -0.07
N VAL A 80 6.77 -6.97 -1.12
CA VAL A 80 6.64 -8.08 -2.08
C VAL A 80 7.39 -7.76 -3.36
N ARG A 81 8.23 -8.71 -3.80
CA ARG A 81 8.89 -8.69 -5.10
C ARG A 81 8.41 -9.88 -5.94
N PRO A 82 7.50 -9.66 -6.91
CA PRO A 82 7.17 -10.68 -7.91
C PRO A 82 8.25 -10.73 -8.99
N VAL A 83 8.67 -11.93 -9.37
CA VAL A 83 9.72 -12.18 -10.37
C VAL A 83 9.24 -13.24 -11.37
N ALA A 84 9.30 -12.92 -12.65
CA ALA A 84 9.07 -13.85 -13.74
C ALA A 84 10.39 -14.12 -14.48
N GLY A 85 10.62 -15.39 -14.86
CA GLY A 85 11.76 -15.77 -15.68
C GLY A 85 13.09 -15.99 -14.95
N GLY A 86 13.07 -16.07 -13.61
CA GLY A 86 14.24 -16.46 -12.80
C GLY A 86 14.95 -15.33 -12.09
N CYS A 87 15.77 -15.70 -11.11
CA CYS A 87 16.49 -14.78 -10.23
C CYS A 87 17.99 -14.72 -10.58
N GLY A 88 18.40 -13.59 -11.14
CA GLY A 88 19.81 -13.29 -11.42
C GLY A 88 20.44 -12.37 -10.38
N GLU A 89 21.62 -11.86 -10.70
CA GLU A 89 22.40 -10.92 -9.87
C GLU A 89 21.59 -9.66 -9.52
N ARG A 90 20.81 -9.16 -10.47
CA ARG A 90 19.97 -7.97 -10.27
C ARG A 90 18.92 -8.18 -9.16
N GLU A 91 18.30 -9.35 -9.13
CA GLU A 91 17.28 -9.66 -8.12
C GLU A 91 17.91 -9.87 -6.74
N ARG A 92 19.12 -10.46 -6.68
CA ARG A 92 19.89 -10.57 -5.43
C ARG A 92 20.23 -9.19 -4.87
N ALA A 93 20.81 -8.31 -5.70
CA ALA A 93 21.15 -6.96 -5.29
C ALA A 93 19.92 -6.19 -4.79
N LEU A 94 18.78 -6.35 -5.46
CA LEU A 94 17.51 -5.73 -5.03
C LEU A 94 17.04 -6.27 -3.68
N LEU A 95 17.07 -7.58 -3.47
CA LEU A 95 16.67 -8.18 -2.19
C LEU A 95 17.60 -7.77 -1.03
N GLU A 96 18.89 -7.57 -1.30
CA GLU A 96 19.83 -6.99 -0.32
C GLU A 96 19.49 -5.53 -0.02
N GLU A 97 19.11 -4.75 -1.05
CA GLU A 97 18.65 -3.37 -0.86
C GLU A 97 17.40 -3.33 0.01
N LEU A 98 16.43 -4.20 -0.24
CA LEU A 98 15.22 -4.34 0.58
C LEU A 98 15.53 -4.80 2.01
N ALA A 99 16.56 -5.63 2.21
CA ALA A 99 17.04 -5.96 3.55
C ALA A 99 17.54 -4.73 4.30
N ARG A 100 18.34 -3.88 3.64
CA ARG A 100 18.84 -2.62 4.22
C ARG A 100 17.69 -1.66 4.54
N VAL A 101 16.68 -1.55 3.65
CA VAL A 101 15.46 -0.75 3.91
C VAL A 101 14.76 -1.25 5.18
N ARG A 102 14.56 -2.55 5.31
CA ARG A 102 13.93 -3.14 6.50
C ARG A 102 14.73 -2.88 7.78
N LEU A 103 16.05 -3.07 7.74
CA LEU A 103 16.92 -2.78 8.88
C LEU A 103 16.89 -1.31 9.30
N ALA A 104 16.74 -0.40 8.36
CA ALA A 104 16.62 1.04 8.63
C ALA A 104 15.33 1.43 9.37
N LEU A 105 14.31 0.54 9.43
CA LEU A 105 13.10 0.73 10.23
C LEU A 105 13.32 0.52 11.74
N ASP A 106 14.50 0.08 12.15
CA ASP A 106 14.92 -0.11 13.54
C ASP A 106 13.91 -0.94 14.35
N LYS A 107 13.31 -0.35 15.37
CA LYS A 107 12.32 -1.01 16.25
C LYS A 107 11.10 -1.56 15.51
N ASP A 108 10.72 -0.99 14.39
CA ASP A 108 9.58 -1.40 13.58
C ASP A 108 9.95 -2.48 12.53
N ALA A 109 11.22 -2.86 12.42
CA ALA A 109 11.70 -3.87 11.48
C ALA A 109 11.00 -5.25 11.65
N SER A 110 10.63 -5.62 12.88
CA SER A 110 9.94 -6.88 13.16
C SER A 110 8.50 -6.94 12.60
N ARG A 111 7.91 -5.77 12.35
CA ARG A 111 6.55 -5.62 11.79
C ARG A 111 6.52 -5.74 10.27
N VAL A 112 7.71 -5.79 9.62
CA VAL A 112 7.85 -5.86 8.18
C VAL A 112 8.56 -7.15 7.79
N GLN A 113 7.97 -7.90 6.86
CA GLN A 113 8.59 -9.05 6.19
C GLN A 113 8.87 -8.74 4.73
N ARG A 114 9.88 -9.39 4.17
CA ARG A 114 10.16 -9.38 2.73
C ARG A 114 9.59 -10.65 2.13
N VAL A 115 8.98 -10.53 0.96
CA VAL A 115 8.39 -11.67 0.25
C VAL A 115 8.87 -11.65 -1.20
N LEU A 116 9.49 -12.74 -1.61
CA LEU A 116 9.81 -13.02 -3.01
C LEU A 116 8.79 -14.03 -3.55
N VAL A 117 8.15 -13.72 -4.66
CA VAL A 117 7.28 -14.67 -5.37
C VAL A 117 7.79 -14.85 -6.78
N HIS A 118 8.03 -16.11 -7.20
CA HIS A 118 8.60 -16.41 -8.51
C HIS A 118 7.87 -17.56 -9.21
N ASP A 119 8.00 -17.61 -10.54
CA ASP A 119 7.42 -18.65 -11.39
C ASP A 119 8.38 -19.82 -11.71
N GLY A 120 9.50 -19.88 -10.99
CA GLY A 120 10.57 -20.85 -11.20
C GLY A 120 11.92 -20.15 -11.41
N GLY A 121 13.01 -20.93 -11.41
CA GLY A 121 14.36 -20.41 -11.62
C GLY A 121 15.00 -19.64 -10.46
N CYS A 122 14.28 -19.47 -9.34
CA CYS A 122 14.84 -18.96 -8.10
C CYS A 122 14.90 -20.07 -7.06
N ARG A 123 16.05 -20.25 -6.41
CA ARG A 123 16.19 -21.19 -5.30
C ARG A 123 16.21 -20.40 -4.01
N ALA A 124 15.40 -20.82 -3.03
CA ALA A 124 15.38 -20.20 -1.72
C ALA A 124 16.78 -20.12 -1.10
N ALA A 125 17.57 -21.20 -1.26
CA ALA A 125 18.95 -21.25 -0.79
C ALA A 125 19.88 -20.15 -1.34
N ASP A 126 19.55 -19.57 -2.49
CA ASP A 126 20.33 -18.46 -3.08
C ASP A 126 20.15 -17.15 -2.30
N PHE A 127 19.13 -17.05 -1.42
CA PHE A 127 18.74 -15.83 -0.70
C PHE A 127 18.68 -16.01 0.83
N GLU A 128 18.66 -17.25 1.31
CA GLU A 128 18.39 -17.59 2.73
C GLU A 128 19.59 -17.50 3.65
N SER A 129 20.71 -16.92 3.25
CA SER A 129 21.87 -16.78 4.14
C SER A 129 21.54 -15.96 5.41
N GLY A 130 20.72 -16.55 6.32
CA GLY A 130 20.43 -16.01 7.65
C GLY A 130 19.24 -15.04 7.74
N ALA A 131 18.48 -14.80 6.68
CA ALA A 131 17.39 -13.84 6.69
C ALA A 131 16.05 -14.50 7.09
N THR A 132 15.74 -14.49 8.38
CA THR A 132 14.47 -15.04 8.93
C THR A 132 13.22 -14.25 8.51
N ASP A 133 13.39 -13.06 7.95
CA ASP A 133 12.32 -12.17 7.51
C ASP A 133 11.96 -12.33 6.02
N LEU A 134 12.80 -13.01 5.23
CA LEU A 134 12.53 -13.25 3.81
C LEU A 134 11.73 -14.54 3.65
N LYS A 135 10.55 -14.41 3.07
CA LYS A 135 9.71 -15.52 2.62
C LYS A 135 9.84 -15.70 1.13
N VAL A 136 10.12 -16.92 0.68
CA VAL A 136 10.25 -17.24 -0.75
C VAL A 136 9.14 -18.20 -1.12
N TYR A 137 8.32 -17.79 -2.08
CA TYR A 137 7.22 -18.60 -2.61
C TYR A 137 7.40 -18.82 -4.11
N SER A 138 7.06 -20.01 -4.55
CA SER A 138 6.94 -20.32 -5.98
C SER A 138 5.48 -20.38 -6.40
N THR A 139 5.22 -20.09 -7.68
CA THR A 139 3.91 -20.23 -8.31
C THR A 139 4.03 -20.97 -9.63
N ALA A 140 3.02 -21.74 -9.99
CA ALA A 140 3.08 -22.63 -11.16
C ALA A 140 2.97 -21.92 -12.52
N SER A 141 2.55 -20.65 -12.57
CA SER A 141 2.36 -19.93 -13.84
C SER A 141 2.57 -18.42 -13.70
N ALA A 142 3.45 -17.88 -14.55
CA ALA A 142 3.74 -16.46 -14.63
C ALA A 142 2.64 -15.64 -15.31
N ARG A 143 2.00 -16.19 -16.35
CA ARG A 143 1.14 -15.40 -17.26
C ARG A 143 -0.32 -15.34 -16.89
N GLU A 144 -0.86 -16.39 -16.29
CA GLU A 144 -2.29 -16.50 -15.96
C GLU A 144 -2.54 -16.76 -14.48
N GLY A 145 -1.46 -16.74 -13.68
CA GLY A 145 -1.46 -17.10 -12.28
C GLY A 145 -1.31 -15.91 -11.33
N TRP A 146 -0.70 -16.22 -10.21
CA TRP A 146 -0.54 -15.32 -9.08
C TRP A 146 0.24 -14.04 -9.41
N LEU A 147 1.28 -14.12 -10.28
CA LEU A 147 2.09 -12.96 -10.70
C LEU A 147 1.30 -11.96 -11.56
N ALA A 148 0.30 -12.41 -12.31
CA ALA A 148 -0.55 -11.53 -13.13
C ALA A 148 -1.46 -10.60 -12.28
N ARG A 149 -1.60 -10.87 -10.99
CA ARG A 149 -2.40 -10.03 -10.06
C ARG A 149 -1.72 -8.70 -9.75
N PHE A 150 -0.41 -8.58 -9.98
CA PHE A 150 0.32 -7.33 -9.73
C PHE A 150 0.18 -6.36 -10.89
N PRO A 151 -0.30 -5.14 -10.63
CA PRO A 151 -0.30 -4.11 -11.65
C PRO A 151 1.15 -3.81 -12.07
N PRO A 152 1.40 -3.45 -13.34
CA PRO A 152 2.72 -3.01 -13.74
C PRO A 152 3.15 -1.79 -12.92
N ALA A 153 4.41 -1.71 -12.54
CA ALA A 153 4.97 -0.51 -11.96
C ALA A 153 5.05 0.62 -13.01
N VAL A 154 5.43 1.81 -12.57
CA VAL A 154 5.45 3.02 -13.41
C VAL A 154 6.25 2.84 -14.72
N ASP A 155 7.25 1.96 -14.72
CA ASP A 155 8.10 1.62 -15.86
C ASP A 155 7.56 0.46 -16.72
N GLY A 156 6.36 -0.04 -16.44
CA GLY A 156 5.73 -1.16 -17.16
C GLY A 156 6.28 -2.55 -16.81
N ALA A 157 7.30 -2.62 -15.95
CA ALA A 157 7.89 -3.86 -15.46
C ALA A 157 7.36 -4.23 -14.07
N PRO A 158 7.45 -5.50 -13.63
CA PRO A 158 7.14 -5.87 -12.26
C PRO A 158 8.02 -5.10 -11.26
N GLY A 159 7.37 -4.43 -10.31
CA GLY A 159 8.00 -3.56 -9.33
C GLY A 159 8.20 -4.20 -7.96
N ILE A 160 8.28 -3.33 -6.95
CA ILE A 160 8.22 -3.66 -5.54
C ILE A 160 6.84 -3.21 -5.04
N TYR A 161 6.23 -3.98 -4.16
CA TYR A 161 4.87 -3.69 -3.69
C TYR A 161 4.80 -3.72 -2.18
N ILE A 162 3.97 -2.85 -1.61
CA ILE A 162 3.60 -2.90 -0.20
C ILE A 162 2.23 -3.54 -0.06
N VAL A 163 2.16 -4.54 0.81
CA VAL A 163 0.92 -5.22 1.23
C VAL A 163 0.72 -4.96 2.71
N ASP A 164 -0.49 -4.57 3.10
CA ASP A 164 -0.85 -4.27 4.47
C ASP A 164 -1.04 -5.55 5.32
N PRO A 165 -1.15 -5.46 6.66
CA PRO A 165 -1.39 -6.61 7.53
C PRO A 165 -2.74 -7.33 7.35
N HIS A 166 -3.64 -6.78 6.52
CA HIS A 166 -4.90 -7.43 6.13
C HIS A 166 -4.76 -8.23 4.83
N GLY A 167 -3.61 -8.12 4.14
CA GLY A 167 -3.35 -8.76 2.87
C GLY A 167 -3.71 -7.91 1.65
N ASN A 168 -3.94 -6.60 1.81
CA ASN A 168 -4.28 -5.73 0.70
C ASN A 168 -3.02 -5.14 0.06
N LEU A 169 -2.91 -5.26 -1.26
CA LEU A 169 -1.89 -4.62 -2.08
C LEU A 169 -2.20 -3.12 -2.16
N MET A 170 -1.37 -2.31 -1.54
CA MET A 170 -1.62 -0.88 -1.33
C MET A 170 -0.83 0.02 -2.26
N MET A 171 0.44 -0.30 -2.50
CA MET A 171 1.37 0.59 -3.21
C MET A 171 2.31 -0.19 -4.11
N SER A 172 2.72 0.44 -5.21
CA SER A 172 3.72 -0.05 -6.14
C SER A 172 4.87 0.94 -6.32
N TYR A 173 6.07 0.40 -6.56
CA TYR A 173 7.31 1.14 -6.77
C TYR A 173 8.07 0.53 -7.95
N PRO A 174 8.84 1.34 -8.71
CA PRO A 174 9.82 0.81 -9.64
C PRO A 174 10.82 -0.10 -8.93
N ALA A 175 11.31 -1.12 -9.63
CA ALA A 175 12.31 -2.04 -9.07
C ALA A 175 13.67 -1.37 -8.79
N ALA A 176 13.99 -0.29 -9.49
CA ALA A 176 15.25 0.42 -9.34
C ALA A 176 15.04 1.81 -8.70
N GLY A 177 15.95 2.22 -7.81
CA GLY A 177 16.01 3.58 -7.27
C GLY A 177 14.91 3.95 -6.28
N SER A 178 14.10 3.00 -5.83
CA SER A 178 12.94 3.25 -4.98
C SER A 178 13.18 3.12 -3.47
N ALA A 179 14.32 2.62 -3.04
CA ALA A 179 14.61 2.28 -1.63
C ALA A 179 14.33 3.42 -0.65
N ARG A 180 14.76 4.65 -0.97
CA ARG A 180 14.51 5.81 -0.11
C ARG A 180 13.04 6.17 -0.01
N GLY A 181 12.31 6.10 -1.14
CA GLY A 181 10.88 6.33 -1.18
C GLY A 181 10.11 5.27 -0.42
N LEU A 182 10.45 4.01 -0.63
CA LEU A 182 9.90 2.86 0.06
C LEU A 182 10.08 2.95 1.58
N LEU A 183 11.31 3.30 2.05
CA LEU A 183 11.59 3.49 3.47
C LEU A 183 10.70 4.59 4.07
N SER A 184 10.65 5.76 3.44
CA SER A 184 9.85 6.89 3.91
C SER A 184 8.36 6.56 4.02
N ASP A 185 7.82 5.84 3.04
CA ASP A 185 6.41 5.45 3.05
C ASP A 185 6.13 4.36 4.09
N LEU A 186 7.02 3.37 4.25
CA LEU A 186 6.93 2.37 5.32
C LEU A 186 6.96 2.99 6.71
N GLU A 187 7.90 3.91 6.99
CA GLU A 187 7.95 4.64 8.27
C GLU A 187 6.64 5.37 8.58
N ARG A 188 6.04 5.98 7.55
CA ARG A 188 4.76 6.67 7.68
C ARG A 188 3.62 5.69 7.95
N LEU A 189 3.54 4.60 7.19
CA LEU A 189 2.50 3.58 7.34
C LEU A 189 2.58 2.91 8.72
N LEU A 190 3.77 2.52 9.16
CA LEU A 190 4.01 1.91 10.47
C LEU A 190 3.68 2.83 11.64
N ARG A 191 3.90 4.13 11.49
CA ARG A 191 3.53 5.15 12.50
C ARG A 191 2.02 5.31 12.63
N LEU A 192 1.28 5.17 11.53
CA LEU A 192 -0.17 5.32 11.48
C LEU A 192 -0.92 4.02 11.81
N SER A 193 -0.24 2.87 11.75
CA SER A 193 -0.80 1.56 11.99
C SER A 193 -0.37 1.03 13.36
N SER A 194 -1.33 0.53 14.12
CA SER A 194 -1.06 -0.22 15.37
C SER A 194 -0.93 -1.74 15.14
N ILE A 195 -1.13 -2.21 13.90
CA ILE A 195 -1.12 -3.63 13.52
C ILE A 195 0.21 -3.97 12.81
N GLY A 196 0.69 -5.17 13.04
CA GLY A 196 1.90 -5.71 12.41
C GLY A 196 3.04 -5.95 13.37
#